data_cf745ce3b8d11c4575d1f4cd8728bf67
#
_entry.id   cf745ce3b8d11c4575d1f4cd8728bf67
#
_cell.length_a   1.000
_cell.length_b   1.000
_cell.length_c   1.000
_cell.angle_alpha   90.00
_cell.angle_beta   90.00
_cell.angle_gamma   90.00
#
_symmetry.space_group_name_H-M   'P 1'
#
loop_
_entity.id
_entity.type
_entity.pdbx_description
1 polymer ?
#
loop_
_entity_poly.entity_id
_entity_poly.type
_entity_poly.pdbx_seq_one_letter_code
_entity_poly.pdbx_strand_id
1 'polypeptide(L)'
;MTLAPAAVDFSSFVAGRKFKTILADPPWQFQNRTGKIAPEHKRLNRYGTLSLDDIKSLPVASAADDTAHLYLWVPNALLPEGLAVMAAWGFKYKSNIVWQKIRKDGGPDGRGVGFYFRNVTEVLLFGTRGKNARTLQPGRTQVNIMCTRKREHSRKPDEQYPLISSCSPGPFLEMFARGKRDGWAIWGNQADESYSPSWATYSNHSQSPAELQLALA
;
A
#
# COMPACT_ATOMS: atom_id res chain seq x y z
N MET A 1 -0.35 16.27 25.15
CA MET A 1 -0.21 16.30 23.65
C MET A 1 -1.57 15.96 23.07
N THR A 2 -2.15 16.85 22.28
CA THR A 2 -3.40 16.58 21.56
C THR A 2 -3.10 15.67 20.39
N LEU A 3 -3.79 14.54 20.28
CA LEU A 3 -3.63 13.64 19.14
C LEU A 3 -4.07 14.35 17.84
N ALA A 4 -3.39 14.06 16.74
CA ALA A 4 -3.81 14.56 15.43
C ALA A 4 -5.24 14.06 15.10
N PRO A 5 -6.08 14.84 14.40
CA PRO A 5 -7.46 14.46 14.09
C PRO A 5 -7.60 13.08 13.46
N ALA A 6 -6.69 12.72 12.55
CA ALA A 6 -6.67 11.40 11.91
C ALA A 6 -6.41 10.25 12.93
N ALA A 7 -5.60 10.50 13.97
CA ALA A 7 -5.33 9.49 14.99
C ALA A 7 -6.54 9.26 15.91
N VAL A 8 -7.31 10.32 16.20
CA VAL A 8 -8.56 10.24 16.96
C VAL A 8 -9.62 9.48 16.17
N ASP A 9 -9.80 9.84 14.89
CA ASP A 9 -10.74 9.20 13.98
C ASP A 9 -10.41 7.71 13.80
N PHE A 10 -9.13 7.38 13.55
CA PHE A 10 -8.67 6.00 13.44
C PHE A 10 -8.95 5.20 14.73
N SER A 11 -8.67 5.78 15.90
CA SER A 11 -8.95 5.12 17.18
C SER A 11 -10.43 4.81 17.36
N SER A 12 -11.29 5.76 17.00
CA SER A 12 -12.75 5.59 17.02
C SER A 12 -13.21 4.53 16.04
N PHE A 13 -12.66 4.51 14.84
CA PHE A 13 -12.94 3.48 13.85
C PHE A 13 -12.55 2.08 14.34
N VAL A 14 -11.37 1.94 14.93
CA VAL A 14 -10.87 0.64 15.42
C VAL A 14 -11.73 0.13 16.56
N ALA A 15 -12.12 0.98 17.53
CA ALA A 15 -13.03 0.67 18.63
C ALA A 15 -12.71 -0.67 19.33
N GLY A 16 -11.44 -0.95 19.60
CA GLY A 16 -10.97 -2.18 20.24
C GLY A 16 -10.85 -3.42 19.34
N ARG A 17 -11.25 -3.35 18.06
CA ARG A 17 -11.06 -4.44 17.10
C ARG A 17 -9.58 -4.71 16.87
N LYS A 18 -9.24 -5.97 16.59
CA LYS A 18 -7.88 -6.42 16.30
C LYS A 18 -7.80 -7.05 14.93
N PHE A 19 -6.72 -6.75 14.21
CA PHE A 19 -6.48 -7.20 12.85
C PHE A 19 -5.15 -7.95 12.76
N LYS A 20 -5.19 -9.12 12.15
CA LYS A 20 -3.98 -9.93 11.90
C LYS A 20 -3.24 -9.51 10.64
N THR A 21 -3.92 -8.81 9.74
CA THR A 21 -3.30 -8.29 8.52
C THR A 21 -3.77 -6.87 8.27
N ILE A 22 -2.79 -5.97 8.09
CA ILE A 22 -3.02 -4.54 7.82
C ILE A 22 -2.34 -4.20 6.50
N LEU A 23 -3.10 -3.59 5.59
CA LEU A 23 -2.61 -2.97 4.36
C LEU A 23 -2.75 -1.47 4.51
N ALA A 24 -1.72 -0.70 4.15
CA ALA A 24 -1.76 0.76 4.22
C ALA A 24 -1.10 1.41 2.99
N ASP A 25 -1.75 2.46 2.47
CA ASP A 25 -1.21 3.34 1.42
C ASP A 25 -1.29 4.80 1.88
N PRO A 26 -0.40 5.24 2.79
CA PRO A 26 -0.46 6.59 3.33
C PRO A 26 -0.35 7.68 2.26
N PRO A 27 -1.02 8.83 2.45
CA PRO A 27 -0.91 9.97 1.55
C PRO A 27 0.41 10.72 1.78
N TRP A 28 1.51 10.12 1.33
CA TRP A 28 2.86 10.60 1.55
C TRP A 28 3.09 12.02 1.08
N GLN A 29 3.76 12.83 1.92
CA GLN A 29 4.27 14.13 1.52
C GLN A 29 5.69 14.00 0.96
N PHE A 30 5.90 14.51 -0.25
CA PHE A 30 7.23 14.66 -0.81
C PHE A 30 7.78 16.03 -0.43
N GLN A 31 8.75 16.09 0.46
CA GLN A 31 9.47 17.32 0.77
C GLN A 31 10.57 17.56 -0.28
N ASN A 32 10.41 18.62 -1.06
CA ASN A 32 11.43 19.02 -2.02
C ASN A 32 12.29 20.13 -1.41
N ARG A 33 13.57 19.84 -1.14
CA ARG A 33 14.52 20.81 -0.57
C ARG A 33 14.84 22.00 -1.49
N THR A 34 14.48 21.94 -2.76
CA THR A 34 14.85 22.93 -3.78
C THR A 34 13.73 23.91 -4.13
N GLY A 35 12.56 23.84 -3.50
CA GLY A 35 11.41 24.72 -3.80
C GLY A 35 10.81 24.55 -5.20
N LYS A 36 11.42 23.78 -6.09
CA LYS A 36 10.84 23.43 -7.38
C LYS A 36 9.83 22.30 -7.18
N ILE A 37 8.56 22.61 -7.42
CA ILE A 37 7.49 21.61 -7.37
C ILE A 37 7.67 20.68 -8.55
N ALA A 38 8.06 19.43 -8.29
CA ALA A 38 8.06 18.40 -9.33
C ALA A 38 6.63 18.21 -9.90
N PRO A 39 6.47 17.84 -11.17
CA PRO A 39 5.14 17.64 -11.78
C PRO A 39 4.21 16.72 -10.99
N GLU A 40 4.79 15.77 -10.24
CA GLU A 40 4.07 14.89 -9.31
C GLU A 40 3.42 15.67 -8.17
N HIS A 41 4.06 16.74 -7.67
CA HIS A 41 3.56 17.55 -6.56
C HIS A 41 2.35 18.40 -6.93
N LYS A 42 2.24 18.87 -8.17
CA LYS A 42 1.02 19.54 -8.67
C LYS A 42 -0.22 18.64 -8.63
N ARG A 43 -0.01 17.31 -8.66
CA ARG A 43 -1.08 16.30 -8.61
C ARG A 43 -1.47 15.96 -7.16
N LEU A 44 -0.56 16.12 -6.19
CA LEU A 44 -0.80 15.86 -4.76
C LEU A 44 -1.70 16.92 -4.10
N ASN A 45 -1.81 18.12 -4.67
CA ASN A 45 -2.74 19.16 -4.19
C ASN A 45 -4.23 18.77 -4.27
N ARG A 46 -4.57 17.62 -4.83
CA ARG A 46 -5.95 17.12 -4.90
C ARG A 46 -6.37 16.31 -3.66
N TYR A 47 -5.43 15.85 -2.85
CA TYR A 47 -5.69 15.05 -1.65
C TYR A 47 -4.91 15.66 -0.49
N GLY A 48 -5.57 15.81 0.67
CA GLY A 48 -4.87 16.21 1.88
C GLY A 48 -3.76 15.21 2.18
N THR A 49 -2.50 15.65 2.14
CA THR A 49 -1.36 14.82 2.54
C THR A 49 -1.19 14.88 4.06
N LEU A 50 -0.72 13.80 4.66
CA LEU A 50 -0.31 13.77 6.06
C LEU A 50 1.20 13.98 6.16
N SER A 51 1.64 14.70 7.20
CA SER A 51 3.06 14.78 7.50
C SER A 51 3.60 13.39 7.90
N LEU A 52 4.90 13.18 7.79
CA LEU A 52 5.52 11.93 8.22
C LEU A 52 5.26 11.66 9.71
N ASP A 53 5.28 12.71 10.54
CA ASP A 53 5.03 12.58 11.97
C ASP A 53 3.56 12.24 12.27
N ASP A 54 2.61 12.81 11.52
CA ASP A 54 1.20 12.41 11.63
C ASP A 54 1.00 10.95 11.25
N ILE A 55 1.61 10.48 10.16
CA ILE A 55 1.55 9.08 9.75
C ILE A 55 2.13 8.17 10.84
N LYS A 56 3.31 8.49 11.36
CA LYS A 56 3.96 7.72 12.44
C LYS A 56 3.14 7.70 13.74
N SER A 57 2.41 8.78 14.02
CA SER A 57 1.61 8.93 15.24
C SER A 57 0.30 8.14 15.23
N LEU A 58 -0.12 7.62 14.07
CA LEU A 58 -1.33 6.79 14.02
C LEU A 58 -1.18 5.56 14.93
N PRO A 59 -2.17 5.28 15.79
CA PRO A 59 -2.09 4.22 16.78
C PRO A 59 -2.32 2.82 16.17
N VAL A 60 -1.61 2.50 15.09
CA VAL A 60 -1.75 1.23 14.35
C VAL A 60 -1.40 0.02 15.23
N ALA A 61 -0.47 0.21 16.15
CA ALA A 61 -0.12 -0.83 17.14
C ALA A 61 -1.31 -1.26 17.99
N SER A 62 -2.28 -0.36 18.26
CA SER A 62 -3.50 -0.68 19.02
C SER A 62 -4.51 -1.47 18.19
N ALA A 63 -4.51 -1.32 16.88
CA ALA A 63 -5.36 -2.06 15.95
C ALA A 63 -4.78 -3.43 15.58
N ALA A 64 -3.47 -3.60 15.68
CA ALA A 64 -2.81 -4.85 15.35
C ALA A 64 -3.02 -5.92 16.42
N ASP A 65 -3.24 -7.16 15.99
CA ASP A 65 -3.20 -8.34 16.86
C ASP A 65 -1.78 -8.54 17.42
N ASP A 66 -1.62 -9.37 18.47
CA ASP A 66 -0.31 -9.71 19.04
C ASP A 66 0.63 -10.34 18.01
N THR A 67 0.07 -11.10 17.08
CA THR A 67 0.77 -11.64 15.91
C THR A 67 0.10 -11.11 14.65
N ALA A 68 0.79 -10.24 13.93
CA ALA A 68 0.21 -9.54 12.79
C ALA A 68 1.21 -9.30 11.66
N HIS A 69 0.66 -9.10 10.46
CA HIS A 69 1.37 -8.72 9.23
C HIS A 69 1.00 -7.29 8.85
N LEU A 70 1.98 -6.53 8.38
CA LEU A 70 1.80 -5.22 7.79
C LEU A 70 2.31 -5.22 6.35
N TYR A 71 1.48 -4.73 5.46
CA TYR A 71 1.80 -4.39 4.08
C TYR A 71 1.71 -2.88 3.92
N LEU A 72 2.83 -2.22 3.62
CA LEU A 72 2.91 -0.76 3.56
C LEU A 72 3.43 -0.30 2.20
N TRP A 73 2.58 0.36 1.43
CA TRP A 73 2.97 0.99 0.18
C TRP A 73 3.87 2.19 0.42
N VAL A 74 5.01 2.20 -0.26
CA VAL A 74 6.00 3.27 -0.12
C VAL A 74 6.54 3.65 -1.49
N PRO A 75 6.54 4.94 -1.85
CA PRO A 75 7.25 5.42 -3.03
C PRO A 75 8.75 5.15 -2.89
N ASN A 76 9.43 4.81 -4.00
CA ASN A 76 10.86 4.49 -3.99
C ASN A 76 11.72 5.58 -3.32
N ALA A 77 11.37 6.85 -3.52
CA ALA A 77 12.09 7.98 -2.95
C ALA A 77 11.93 8.14 -1.43
N LEU A 78 10.93 7.49 -0.82
CA LEU A 78 10.60 7.58 0.60
C LEU A 78 10.79 6.25 1.34
N LEU A 79 11.66 5.38 0.82
CA LEU A 79 11.93 4.07 1.42
C LEU A 79 12.41 4.18 2.89
N PRO A 80 13.35 5.09 3.25
CA PRO A 80 13.75 5.28 4.65
C PRO A 80 12.59 5.70 5.55
N GLU A 81 11.72 6.60 5.07
CA GLU A 81 10.54 7.07 5.78
C GLU A 81 9.52 5.95 5.97
N GLY A 82 9.33 5.11 4.95
CA GLY A 82 8.46 3.92 5.04
C GLY A 82 8.93 2.93 6.09
N LEU A 83 10.23 2.66 6.16
CA LEU A 83 10.81 1.82 7.20
C LEU A 83 10.64 2.44 8.60
N ALA A 84 10.79 3.76 8.73
CA ALA A 84 10.57 4.47 9.98
C ALA A 84 9.10 4.42 10.44
N VAL A 85 8.14 4.55 9.52
CA VAL A 85 6.69 4.39 9.80
C VAL A 85 6.41 2.97 10.26
N MET A 86 6.90 1.96 9.54
CA MET A 86 6.72 0.55 9.90
C MET A 86 7.22 0.27 11.32
N ALA A 87 8.40 0.78 11.68
CA ALA A 87 8.96 0.64 13.02
C ALA A 87 8.12 1.37 14.08
N ALA A 88 7.67 2.60 13.80
CA ALA A 88 6.81 3.39 14.69
C ALA A 88 5.46 2.68 14.98
N TRP A 89 4.93 1.95 14.01
CA TRP A 89 3.70 1.14 14.16
C TRP A 89 3.93 -0.21 14.85
N GLY A 90 5.18 -0.50 15.27
CA GLY A 90 5.53 -1.69 16.04
C GLY A 90 5.75 -2.95 15.20
N PHE A 91 6.06 -2.80 13.90
CA PHE A 91 6.37 -3.91 13.00
C PHE A 91 7.85 -3.94 12.64
N LYS A 92 8.38 -5.15 12.45
CA LYS A 92 9.75 -5.39 11.98
C LYS A 92 9.72 -5.73 10.50
N TYR A 93 10.45 -4.97 9.69
CA TYR A 93 10.64 -5.27 8.28
C TYR A 93 11.18 -6.68 8.05
N LYS A 94 10.65 -7.38 7.06
CA LYS A 94 11.05 -8.75 6.69
C LYS A 94 11.36 -8.90 5.22
N SER A 95 10.54 -8.30 4.36
CA SER A 95 10.63 -8.44 2.91
C SER A 95 9.86 -7.31 2.24
N ASN A 96 9.81 -7.34 0.92
CA ASN A 96 8.94 -6.46 0.15
C ASN A 96 8.40 -7.20 -1.07
N ILE A 97 7.36 -6.63 -1.65
CA ILE A 97 6.85 -7.00 -2.97
C ILE A 97 7.03 -5.78 -3.86
N VAL A 98 7.60 -5.97 -5.04
CA VAL A 98 7.78 -4.90 -6.02
C VAL A 98 6.62 -4.94 -7.01
N TRP A 99 5.92 -3.84 -7.17
CA TRP A 99 5.00 -3.67 -8.26
C TRP A 99 5.73 -3.06 -9.45
N GLN A 100 5.95 -3.86 -10.49
CA GLN A 100 6.44 -3.40 -11.77
C GLN A 100 5.26 -2.95 -12.64
N LYS A 101 5.28 -1.68 -13.05
CA LYS A 101 4.30 -1.10 -13.97
C LYS A 101 4.71 -1.41 -15.39
N ILE A 102 3.89 -2.18 -16.09
CA ILE A 102 4.14 -2.61 -17.48
C ILE A 102 3.23 -1.89 -18.48
N ARG A 103 3.66 -1.87 -19.74
CA ARG A 103 2.85 -1.45 -20.89
C ARG A 103 2.03 -2.62 -21.42
N LYS A 104 1.19 -2.34 -22.46
CA LYS A 104 0.37 -3.36 -23.12
C LYS A 104 1.21 -4.47 -23.77
N ASP A 105 2.43 -4.14 -24.19
CA ASP A 105 3.40 -5.05 -24.81
C ASP A 105 4.26 -5.81 -23.79
N GLY A 106 3.96 -5.68 -22.47
CA GLY A 106 4.72 -6.29 -21.39
C GLY A 106 6.00 -5.56 -21.00
N GLY A 107 6.45 -4.59 -21.79
CA GLY A 107 7.64 -3.80 -21.46
C GLY A 107 7.41 -2.84 -20.28
N PRO A 108 8.49 -2.28 -19.69
CA PRO A 108 8.37 -1.31 -18.60
C PRO A 108 7.58 -0.07 -19.00
N ASP A 109 6.70 0.46 -18.11
CA ASP A 109 5.99 1.72 -18.36
C ASP A 109 6.93 2.91 -18.20
N GLY A 110 7.63 3.28 -19.28
CA GLY A 110 8.60 4.38 -19.31
C GLY A 110 8.01 5.80 -19.16
N ARG A 111 6.70 5.92 -18.85
CA ARG A 111 6.00 7.21 -18.60
C ARG A 111 6.08 7.67 -17.15
N GLY A 112 6.78 6.95 -16.28
CA GLY A 112 7.05 7.37 -14.93
C GLY A 112 7.92 8.64 -14.88
N VAL A 113 7.78 9.42 -13.81
CA VAL A 113 8.58 10.62 -13.54
C VAL A 113 9.62 10.28 -12.46
N GLY A 114 10.77 10.89 -12.51
CA GLY A 114 11.81 10.73 -11.49
C GLY A 114 13.01 11.62 -11.82
N PHE A 115 13.70 12.13 -10.78
CA PHE A 115 14.87 13.01 -10.95
C PHE A 115 16.11 12.26 -11.44
N TYR A 116 16.28 11.01 -11.02
CA TYR A 116 17.44 10.19 -11.37
C TYR A 116 17.07 9.12 -12.38
N PHE A 117 16.04 8.34 -12.07
CA PHE A 117 15.53 7.29 -12.95
C PHE A 117 14.03 7.45 -13.11
N ARG A 118 13.48 7.02 -14.25
CA ARG A 118 12.03 6.95 -14.44
C ARG A 118 11.47 5.82 -13.59
N ASN A 119 10.65 6.18 -12.60
CA ASN A 119 10.06 5.21 -11.69
C ASN A 119 8.99 4.37 -12.39
N VAL A 120 9.31 3.13 -12.66
CA VAL A 120 8.39 2.12 -13.22
C VAL A 120 7.97 1.10 -12.17
N THR A 121 8.43 1.27 -10.93
CA THR A 121 8.12 0.40 -9.80
C THR A 121 7.56 1.18 -8.62
N GLU A 122 6.80 0.49 -7.77
CA GLU A 122 6.49 0.89 -6.40
C GLU A 122 6.75 -0.29 -5.46
N VAL A 123 7.00 -0.01 -4.20
CA VAL A 123 7.37 -1.03 -3.22
C VAL A 123 6.27 -1.18 -2.19
N LEU A 124 5.85 -2.42 -1.96
CA LEU A 124 4.98 -2.83 -0.87
C LEU A 124 5.86 -3.50 0.18
N LEU A 125 6.21 -2.77 1.24
CA LEU A 125 6.99 -3.32 2.35
C LEU A 125 6.16 -4.35 3.11
N PHE A 126 6.79 -5.46 3.48
CA PHE A 126 6.21 -6.48 4.35
C PHE A 126 6.93 -6.49 5.70
N GLY A 127 6.15 -6.34 6.75
CA GLY A 127 6.62 -6.38 8.13
C GLY A 127 5.78 -7.32 8.99
N THR A 128 6.39 -7.80 10.07
CA THR A 128 5.71 -8.68 11.03
C THR A 128 5.80 -8.15 12.45
N ARG A 129 4.81 -8.49 13.24
CA ARG A 129 4.76 -8.26 14.69
C ARG A 129 4.50 -9.58 15.40
N GLY A 130 5.04 -9.74 16.62
CA GLY A 130 4.84 -10.93 17.44
C GLY A 130 5.77 -12.08 17.11
N LYS A 131 5.56 -13.21 17.81
CA LYS A 131 6.35 -14.43 17.65
C LYS A 131 5.71 -15.32 16.56
N ASN A 132 6.56 -16.01 15.80
CA ASN A 132 6.12 -16.97 14.77
C ASN A 132 5.16 -16.39 13.70
N ALA A 133 5.23 -15.11 13.44
CA ALA A 133 4.43 -14.40 12.44
C ALA A 133 4.91 -14.74 11.01
N ARG A 134 4.83 -16.02 10.62
CA ARG A 134 5.17 -16.48 9.27
C ARG A 134 3.97 -16.32 8.34
N THR A 135 4.25 -16.13 7.05
CA THR A 135 3.22 -16.22 6.01
C THR A 135 2.55 -17.59 6.02
N LEU A 136 1.30 -17.65 5.59
CA LEU A 136 0.59 -18.89 5.35
C LEU A 136 1.32 -19.75 4.30
N GLN A 137 1.03 -21.04 4.28
CA GLN A 137 1.78 -21.99 3.44
C GLN A 137 1.77 -21.62 1.94
N PRO A 138 0.63 -21.24 1.31
CA PRO A 138 0.63 -20.79 -0.08
C PRO A 138 1.55 -19.56 -0.33
N GLY A 139 1.61 -18.64 0.61
CA GLY A 139 2.46 -17.44 0.50
C GLY A 139 3.96 -17.71 0.56
N ARG A 140 4.38 -18.92 0.99
CA ARG A 140 5.82 -19.26 1.04
C ARG A 140 6.42 -19.53 -0.33
N THR A 141 5.58 -19.81 -1.32
CA THR A 141 6.00 -19.99 -2.73
C THR A 141 5.69 -18.75 -3.57
N GLN A 142 5.05 -17.71 -2.98
CA GLN A 142 4.73 -16.48 -3.66
C GLN A 142 6.00 -15.70 -3.98
N VAL A 143 6.22 -15.41 -5.26
CA VAL A 143 7.29 -14.50 -5.69
C VAL A 143 6.99 -13.08 -5.26
N ASN A 144 8.02 -12.31 -4.97
CA ASN A 144 7.90 -10.95 -4.45
C ASN A 144 7.82 -9.87 -5.54
N ILE A 145 7.12 -10.17 -6.63
CA ILE A 145 6.88 -9.23 -7.73
C ILE A 145 5.45 -9.33 -8.23
N MET A 146 4.87 -8.18 -8.56
CA MET A 146 3.62 -8.04 -9.30
C MET A 146 3.89 -7.26 -10.59
N CYS A 147 3.54 -7.82 -11.74
CA CYS A 147 3.69 -7.17 -13.04
C CYS A 147 2.30 -6.86 -13.58
N THR A 148 1.85 -5.61 -13.46
CA THR A 148 0.54 -5.19 -13.99
C THR A 148 0.62 -3.81 -14.61
N ARG A 149 -0.34 -3.47 -15.45
CA ARG A 149 -0.47 -2.09 -15.92
C ARG A 149 -0.94 -1.21 -14.77
N LYS A 150 -0.47 0.04 -14.75
CA LYS A 150 -0.93 1.00 -13.76
C LYS A 150 -2.43 1.26 -13.92
N ARG A 151 -3.08 1.53 -12.81
CA ARG A 151 -4.47 1.92 -12.71
C ARG A 151 -4.62 3.44 -12.86
N GLU A 152 -5.80 3.94 -12.61
CA GLU A 152 -6.05 5.36 -12.45
C GLU A 152 -5.12 5.98 -11.40
N HIS A 153 -5.10 7.31 -11.34
CA HIS A 153 -4.14 8.04 -10.51
C HIS A 153 -4.08 7.51 -9.06
N SER A 154 -2.87 7.17 -8.62
CA SER A 154 -2.54 6.68 -7.27
C SER A 154 -3.23 5.38 -6.84
N ARG A 155 -4.03 4.72 -7.70
CA ARG A 155 -4.63 3.44 -7.37
C ARG A 155 -3.60 2.33 -7.47
N LYS A 156 -3.55 1.50 -6.44
CA LYS A 156 -2.73 0.29 -6.41
C LYS A 156 -3.41 -0.87 -7.16
N PRO A 157 -2.65 -1.88 -7.59
CA PRO A 157 -3.20 -3.02 -8.32
C PRO A 157 -4.13 -3.86 -7.43
N ASP A 158 -5.28 -4.28 -7.95
CA ASP A 158 -6.23 -5.11 -7.19
C ASP A 158 -5.68 -6.51 -6.92
N GLU A 159 -4.72 -6.94 -7.69
CA GLU A 159 -3.99 -8.20 -7.53
C GLU A 159 -3.29 -8.32 -6.16
N GLN A 160 -3.08 -7.19 -5.48
CA GLN A 160 -2.55 -7.19 -4.10
C GLN A 160 -3.47 -7.94 -3.13
N TYR A 161 -4.79 -7.86 -3.29
CA TYR A 161 -5.72 -8.43 -2.30
C TYR A 161 -5.70 -9.96 -2.28
N PRO A 162 -5.89 -10.69 -3.40
CA PRO A 162 -5.75 -12.13 -3.40
C PRO A 162 -4.35 -12.59 -2.99
N LEU A 163 -3.29 -11.86 -3.39
CA LEU A 163 -1.93 -12.13 -2.95
C LEU A 163 -1.81 -12.04 -1.43
N ILE A 164 -2.26 -10.94 -0.83
CA ILE A 164 -2.18 -10.74 0.62
C ILE A 164 -3.02 -11.78 1.36
N SER A 165 -4.24 -12.06 0.90
CA SER A 165 -5.15 -13.01 1.55
C SER A 165 -4.61 -14.44 1.48
N SER A 166 -3.86 -14.81 0.45
CA SER A 166 -3.20 -16.11 0.37
C SER A 166 -1.98 -16.23 1.29
N CYS A 167 -1.32 -15.11 1.56
CA CYS A 167 -0.09 -15.06 2.36
C CYS A 167 -0.32 -14.81 3.85
N SER A 168 -1.46 -14.25 4.22
CA SER A 168 -1.67 -13.68 5.56
C SER A 168 -3.05 -13.99 6.11
N PRO A 169 -3.20 -14.19 7.44
CA PRO A 169 -4.48 -14.50 8.06
C PRO A 169 -5.33 -13.23 8.27
N GLY A 170 -6.66 -13.36 8.16
CA GLY A 170 -7.61 -12.34 8.63
C GLY A 170 -7.79 -12.35 10.16
N PRO A 171 -8.46 -11.35 10.73
CA PRO A 171 -9.16 -10.26 10.05
C PRO A 171 -8.25 -9.25 9.35
N PHE A 172 -8.75 -8.67 8.25
CA PHE A 172 -8.03 -7.74 7.40
C PHE A 172 -8.48 -6.29 7.63
N LEU A 173 -7.52 -5.36 7.64
CA LEU A 173 -7.75 -3.92 7.65
C LEU A 173 -7.02 -3.27 6.48
N GLU A 174 -7.71 -2.44 5.71
CA GLU A 174 -7.09 -1.53 4.76
C GLU A 174 -7.19 -0.10 5.29
N MET A 175 -6.04 0.55 5.46
CA MET A 175 -5.92 1.94 5.88
C MET A 175 -5.70 2.83 4.66
N PHE A 176 -6.31 4.02 4.67
CA PHE A 176 -6.32 4.96 3.56
C PHE A 176 -7.01 4.38 2.31
N ALA A 177 -8.01 3.54 2.57
CA ALA A 177 -8.74 2.79 1.55
C ALA A 177 -9.50 3.72 0.58
N ARG A 178 -9.72 3.19 -0.62
CA ARG A 178 -10.62 3.76 -1.62
C ARG A 178 -11.69 2.75 -1.98
N GLY A 179 -12.93 3.09 -1.64
CA GLY A 179 -14.08 2.22 -1.85
C GLY A 179 -14.12 1.00 -0.93
N LYS A 180 -15.19 0.24 -1.04
CA LYS A 180 -15.41 -0.98 -0.26
C LYS A 180 -14.63 -2.17 -0.80
N ARG A 181 -14.38 -3.12 0.10
CA ARG A 181 -13.75 -4.41 -0.23
C ARG A 181 -14.31 -5.51 0.66
N ASP A 182 -14.85 -6.55 0.02
CA ASP A 182 -15.39 -7.70 0.73
C ASP A 182 -14.31 -8.38 1.59
N GLY A 183 -14.66 -8.68 2.84
CA GLY A 183 -13.76 -9.32 3.79
C GLY A 183 -12.71 -8.39 4.42
N TRP A 184 -12.70 -7.09 4.09
CA TRP A 184 -11.80 -6.10 4.64
C TRP A 184 -12.56 -5.02 5.44
N ALA A 185 -12.08 -4.70 6.62
CA ALA A 185 -12.43 -3.45 7.27
C ALA A 185 -11.65 -2.33 6.56
N ILE A 186 -12.32 -1.23 6.24
CA ILE A 186 -11.74 -0.14 5.45
C ILE A 186 -11.77 1.17 6.23
N TRP A 187 -10.67 1.90 6.25
CA TRP A 187 -10.55 3.22 6.85
C TRP A 187 -9.83 4.17 5.89
N GLY A 188 -10.40 5.35 5.67
CA GLY A 188 -9.82 6.39 4.80
C GLY A 188 -10.86 7.39 4.33
N ASN A 189 -10.42 8.53 3.84
CA ASN A 189 -11.29 9.63 3.37
C ASN A 189 -12.15 9.27 2.14
N GLN A 190 -11.81 8.21 1.44
CA GLN A 190 -12.52 7.70 0.27
C GLN A 190 -13.01 6.26 0.47
N ALA A 191 -13.07 5.82 1.74
CA ALA A 191 -13.55 4.51 2.14
C ALA A 191 -15.08 4.47 2.20
N ASP A 192 -15.75 4.91 1.14
CA ASP A 192 -17.21 4.96 1.04
C ASP A 192 -17.75 4.24 -0.19
N GLU A 193 -19.08 4.09 -0.26
CA GLU A 193 -19.74 3.41 -1.36
C GLU A 193 -19.79 4.25 -2.65
N SER A 194 -19.54 5.55 -2.55
CA SER A 194 -19.60 6.46 -3.70
C SER A 194 -18.37 6.34 -4.59
N TYR A 195 -17.27 5.79 -4.07
CA TYR A 195 -16.07 5.59 -4.87
C TYR A 195 -16.29 4.49 -5.92
N SER A 196 -16.31 4.91 -7.18
CA SER A 196 -16.35 3.99 -8.32
C SER A 196 -15.05 4.11 -9.12
N PRO A 197 -14.29 3.03 -9.24
CA PRO A 197 -13.06 3.03 -10.03
C PRO A 197 -13.38 3.22 -11.51
N SER A 198 -12.59 4.04 -12.20
CA SER A 198 -12.70 4.22 -13.65
C SER A 198 -12.03 3.06 -14.40
N TRP A 199 -12.72 1.95 -14.52
CA TRP A 199 -12.22 0.76 -15.22
C TRP A 199 -12.17 0.91 -16.74
N ALA A 200 -12.91 1.85 -17.32
CA ALA A 200 -12.98 2.03 -18.77
C ALA A 200 -11.61 2.22 -19.44
N THR A 201 -10.66 2.84 -18.73
CA THR A 201 -9.30 3.10 -19.23
C THR A 201 -8.32 1.95 -18.94
N TYR A 202 -8.67 1.01 -18.05
CA TYR A 202 -7.70 0.06 -17.46
C TYR A 202 -8.16 -1.40 -17.45
N SER A 203 -9.36 -1.72 -17.92
CA SER A 203 -9.95 -3.06 -17.86
C SER A 203 -9.11 -4.17 -18.54
N ASN A 204 -8.27 -3.81 -19.52
CA ASN A 204 -7.46 -4.76 -20.28
C ASN A 204 -5.99 -4.79 -19.83
N HIS A 205 -5.69 -4.45 -18.58
CA HIS A 205 -4.33 -4.09 -18.19
C HIS A 205 -3.68 -5.02 -17.16
N SER A 206 -4.42 -5.99 -16.66
CA SER A 206 -3.88 -7.06 -15.84
C SER A 206 -3.60 -8.26 -16.73
N GLN A 207 -2.42 -8.85 -16.59
CA GLN A 207 -2.22 -10.19 -17.10
C GLN A 207 -3.03 -11.16 -16.24
N SER A 208 -3.65 -12.13 -16.86
CA SER A 208 -4.29 -13.20 -16.09
C SER A 208 -3.22 -14.00 -15.32
N PRO A 209 -3.56 -14.65 -14.19
CA PRO A 209 -2.63 -15.52 -13.49
C PRO A 209 -1.98 -16.60 -14.38
N ALA A 210 -2.69 -17.07 -15.41
CA ALA A 210 -2.18 -18.02 -16.39
C ALA A 210 -1.09 -17.41 -17.30
N GLU A 211 -1.25 -16.13 -17.71
CA GLU A 211 -0.24 -15.44 -18.53
C GLU A 211 1.03 -15.11 -17.73
N LEU A 212 0.89 -14.86 -16.42
CA LEU A 212 2.04 -14.68 -15.53
C LEU A 212 2.84 -15.97 -15.33
N GLN A 213 2.17 -17.13 -15.26
CA GLN A 213 2.84 -18.43 -15.16
C GLN A 213 3.61 -18.80 -16.44
N LEU A 214 3.08 -18.48 -17.62
CA LEU A 214 3.74 -18.73 -18.90
C LEU A 214 4.96 -17.83 -19.15
N ALA A 215 5.00 -16.64 -18.56
CA ALA A 215 6.13 -15.72 -18.68
C ALA A 215 7.29 -16.03 -17.72
N LEU A 216 7.09 -16.95 -16.77
CA LEU A 216 8.08 -17.37 -15.77
C LEU A 216 8.56 -18.81 -15.98
N ALA A 217 8.05 -19.51 -16.97
CA ALA A 217 8.48 -20.85 -17.40
C ALA A 217 9.47 -20.76 -18.56
#